data_73d3329bf16da9b8d346b7ab02255b40
#
_entry.id   73d3329bf16da9b8d346b7ab02255b40
#
_cell.length_a   1.000
_cell.length_b   1.000
_cell.length_c   1.000
_cell.angle_alpha   90.00
_cell.angle_beta   90.00
_cell.angle_gamma   90.00
#
_symmetry.space_group_name_H-M   'P 1'
#
loop_
_entity.id
_entity.type
_entity.pdbx_description
1 polymer ?
#
loop_
_entity_poly.entity_id
_entity_poly.type
_entity_poly.pdbx_seq_one_letter_code
_entity_poly.pdbx_strand_id
1 'polypeptide(L)'
;GQLFESIKERDSAQWAYKQIIDLNRKAPRKFFVQALLKQNLLDTSLAYSYHIESLEKMLKNYENDPYEHFIYRALAELYFKQKKDSIGLSYLEKSLESVSLDSYTKIETLKFLADHHLKKGNYVVSGGFLDKLLSIYEKNSTQYKRAKRKRENLNEVISYEKTAQNTDSIIKLALL
;
A
#
# COMPACT_ATOMS: atom_id res chain seq x y z
N GLY A 1 7.56 13.42 -14.95
CA GLY A 1 6.92 12.11 -14.85
C GLY A 1 5.56 12.21 -14.16
N GLN A 2 5.53 12.61 -12.90
CA GLN A 2 4.26 12.69 -12.11
C GLN A 2 3.20 13.59 -12.76
N LEU A 3 3.57 14.72 -13.34
CA LEU A 3 2.64 15.59 -14.07
C LEU A 3 2.03 14.85 -15.29
N PHE A 4 2.84 14.13 -16.05
CA PHE A 4 2.36 13.36 -17.19
C PHE A 4 1.44 12.20 -16.76
N GLU A 5 1.73 11.55 -15.62
CA GLU A 5 0.80 10.56 -15.05
C GLU A 5 -0.56 11.19 -14.70
N SER A 6 -0.57 12.40 -14.11
CA SER A 6 -1.81 13.06 -13.70
C SER A 6 -2.72 13.43 -14.89
N ILE A 7 -2.15 13.68 -16.06
CA ILE A 7 -2.88 13.93 -17.32
C ILE A 7 -3.01 12.68 -18.21
N LYS A 8 -2.63 11.49 -17.66
CA LYS A 8 -2.70 10.19 -18.33
C LYS A 8 -1.83 10.04 -19.59
N GLU A 9 -0.81 10.88 -19.74
CA GLU A 9 0.18 10.84 -20.81
C GLU A 9 1.28 9.80 -20.46
N ARG A 10 0.99 8.53 -20.72
CA ARG A 10 1.82 7.41 -20.28
C ARG A 10 3.21 7.41 -20.90
N ASP A 11 3.30 7.58 -22.23
CA ASP A 11 4.58 7.53 -22.94
C ASP A 11 5.49 8.69 -22.53
N SER A 12 4.91 9.89 -22.37
CA SER A 12 5.61 11.06 -21.85
C SER A 12 6.08 10.86 -20.40
N ALA A 13 5.28 10.16 -19.58
CA ALA A 13 5.66 9.83 -18.22
C ALA A 13 6.84 8.83 -18.19
N GLN A 14 6.78 7.77 -18.99
CA GLN A 14 7.87 6.78 -19.10
C GLN A 14 9.16 7.43 -19.62
N TRP A 15 9.07 8.27 -20.64
CA TRP A 15 10.21 9.02 -21.14
C TRP A 15 10.85 9.88 -20.04
N ALA A 16 10.04 10.63 -19.30
CA ALA A 16 10.53 11.51 -18.22
C ALA A 16 11.19 10.72 -17.07
N TYR A 17 10.66 9.55 -16.71
CA TYR A 17 11.30 8.69 -15.71
C TYR A 17 12.62 8.09 -16.23
N LYS A 18 12.66 7.71 -17.50
CA LYS A 18 13.88 7.21 -18.14
C LYS A 18 15.01 8.24 -18.08
N GLN A 19 14.73 9.53 -18.30
CA GLN A 19 15.74 10.59 -18.18
C GLN A 19 16.40 10.60 -16.78
N ILE A 20 15.61 10.37 -15.72
CA ILE A 20 16.15 10.31 -14.35
C ILE A 20 16.99 9.04 -14.16
N ILE A 21 16.55 7.92 -14.70
CA ILE A 21 17.26 6.63 -14.62
C ILE A 21 18.60 6.70 -15.36
N ASP A 22 18.63 7.33 -16.52
CA ASP A 22 19.84 7.48 -17.34
C ASP A 22 20.90 8.38 -16.66
N LEU A 23 20.47 9.29 -15.77
CA LEU A 23 21.41 10.04 -14.90
C LEU A 23 22.18 9.15 -13.91
N ASN A 24 21.63 7.97 -13.59
CA ASN A 24 22.22 6.99 -12.70
C ASN A 24 22.67 7.63 -11.35
N ARG A 25 23.98 7.52 -11.01
CA ARG A 25 24.55 8.07 -9.76
C ARG A 25 24.57 9.61 -9.69
N LYS A 26 24.31 10.31 -10.82
CA LYS A 26 24.20 11.78 -10.83
C LYS A 26 22.84 12.26 -10.28
N ALA A 27 21.81 11.42 -10.30
CA ALA A 27 20.55 11.72 -9.67
C ALA A 27 20.58 11.37 -8.17
N PRO A 28 19.97 12.19 -7.27
CA PRO A 28 19.80 11.78 -5.88
C PRO A 28 19.06 10.42 -5.80
N ARG A 29 19.56 9.51 -4.96
CA ARG A 29 19.09 8.10 -4.90
C ARG A 29 17.57 7.98 -4.78
N LYS A 30 16.94 8.83 -3.96
CA LYS A 30 15.49 8.87 -3.81
C LYS A 30 14.75 8.99 -5.15
N PHE A 31 15.17 9.92 -6.01
CA PHE A 31 14.51 10.14 -7.31
C PHE A 31 14.81 9.02 -8.29
N PHE A 32 16.02 8.47 -8.25
CA PHE A 32 16.38 7.31 -9.06
C PHE A 32 15.51 6.10 -8.71
N VAL A 33 15.37 5.77 -7.42
CA VAL A 33 14.52 4.68 -6.96
C VAL A 33 13.06 4.93 -7.36
N GLN A 34 12.52 6.12 -7.10
CA GLN A 34 11.13 6.44 -7.47
C GLN A 34 10.90 6.35 -8.98
N ALA A 35 11.84 6.79 -9.80
CA ALA A 35 11.74 6.69 -11.26
C ALA A 35 11.73 5.23 -11.74
N LEU A 36 12.59 4.37 -11.19
CA LEU A 36 12.60 2.94 -11.47
C LEU A 36 11.27 2.26 -11.08
N LEU A 37 10.73 2.58 -9.89
CA LEU A 37 9.45 2.04 -9.44
C LEU A 37 8.33 2.41 -10.40
N LYS A 38 8.26 3.68 -10.77
CA LYS A 38 7.25 4.20 -11.70
C LYS A 38 7.37 3.59 -13.09
N GLN A 39 8.59 3.44 -13.59
CA GLN A 39 8.81 2.79 -14.89
C GLN A 39 8.32 1.33 -14.86
N ASN A 40 8.65 0.54 -13.82
CA ASN A 40 8.17 -0.82 -13.69
C ASN A 40 6.63 -0.91 -13.58
N LEU A 41 5.97 0.04 -12.93
CA LEU A 41 4.52 0.07 -12.78
C LEU A 41 3.78 0.51 -14.05
N LEU A 42 4.40 1.35 -14.86
CA LEU A 42 3.84 1.88 -16.10
C LEU A 42 4.12 0.99 -17.30
N ASP A 43 5.20 0.23 -17.31
CA ASP A 43 5.54 -0.64 -18.42
C ASP A 43 4.59 -1.86 -18.45
N THR A 44 3.89 -2.00 -19.57
CA THR A 44 3.00 -3.16 -19.84
C THR A 44 3.51 -4.01 -21.00
N SER A 45 4.69 -3.69 -21.55
CA SER A 45 5.30 -4.44 -22.65
C SER A 45 5.88 -5.77 -22.17
N LEU A 46 6.27 -5.84 -20.89
CA LEU A 46 6.86 -7.02 -20.26
C LEU A 46 5.89 -7.69 -19.30
N ALA A 47 6.14 -8.96 -19.00
CA ALA A 47 5.35 -9.73 -18.04
C ALA A 47 5.53 -9.20 -16.60
N TYR A 48 4.49 -9.33 -15.77
CA TYR A 48 4.56 -8.94 -14.35
C TYR A 48 5.70 -9.63 -13.59
N SER A 49 6.05 -10.86 -13.94
CA SER A 49 7.18 -11.59 -13.32
C SER A 49 8.50 -10.87 -13.49
N TYR A 50 8.74 -10.29 -14.65
CA TYR A 50 9.95 -9.49 -14.90
C TYR A 50 10.01 -8.25 -13.99
N HIS A 51 8.91 -7.53 -13.88
CA HIS A 51 8.82 -6.35 -13.03
C HIS A 51 9.00 -6.70 -11.54
N ILE A 52 8.38 -7.80 -11.09
CA ILE A 52 8.52 -8.30 -9.71
C ILE A 52 9.99 -8.64 -9.44
N GLU A 53 10.64 -9.43 -10.31
CA GLU A 53 12.05 -9.78 -10.15
C GLU A 53 12.97 -8.54 -10.12
N SER A 54 12.68 -7.54 -10.97
CA SER A 54 13.40 -6.27 -10.98
C SER A 54 13.28 -5.55 -9.62
N LEU A 55 12.08 -5.47 -9.05
CA LEU A 55 11.85 -4.82 -7.75
C LEU A 55 12.46 -5.63 -6.60
N GLU A 56 12.42 -6.96 -6.65
CA GLU A 56 13.09 -7.81 -5.65
C GLU A 56 14.62 -7.68 -5.69
N LYS A 57 15.21 -7.50 -6.87
CA LYS A 57 16.63 -7.15 -6.99
C LYS A 57 16.94 -5.80 -6.37
N MET A 58 16.03 -4.83 -6.48
CA MET A 58 16.21 -3.53 -5.83
C MET A 58 16.24 -3.64 -4.30
N LEU A 59 15.44 -4.53 -3.70
CA LEU A 59 15.47 -4.80 -2.24
C LEU A 59 16.78 -5.43 -1.76
N LYS A 60 17.51 -6.13 -2.62
CA LYS A 60 18.82 -6.73 -2.27
C LYS A 60 19.97 -5.72 -2.25
N ASN A 61 19.75 -4.51 -2.75
CA ASN A 61 20.76 -3.47 -2.78
C ASN A 61 20.62 -2.57 -1.55
N TYR A 62 21.60 -2.64 -0.64
CA TYR A 62 21.64 -1.87 0.62
C TYR A 62 21.49 -0.34 0.42
N GLU A 63 21.91 0.20 -0.73
CA GLU A 63 21.70 1.62 -1.05
C GLU A 63 20.20 1.99 -1.12
N ASN A 64 19.32 1.00 -1.23
CA ASN A 64 17.88 1.19 -1.29
C ASN A 64 17.16 0.98 0.05
N ASP A 65 17.86 0.55 1.11
CA ASP A 65 17.24 0.32 2.43
C ASP A 65 16.42 1.52 2.92
N PRO A 66 16.86 2.79 2.75
CA PRO A 66 16.03 3.93 3.12
C PRO A 66 14.75 4.10 2.30
N TYR A 67 14.58 3.33 1.23
CA TYR A 67 13.47 3.45 0.28
C TYR A 67 12.69 2.13 0.11
N GLU A 68 12.98 1.12 0.92
CA GLU A 68 12.35 -0.21 0.83
C GLU A 68 10.81 -0.15 0.93
N HIS A 69 10.27 0.76 1.76
CA HIS A 69 8.84 0.97 1.89
C HIS A 69 8.14 1.35 0.58
N PHE A 70 8.81 2.11 -0.31
CA PHE A 70 8.30 2.39 -1.65
C PHE A 70 8.35 1.15 -2.54
N ILE A 71 9.43 0.34 -2.42
CA ILE A 71 9.59 -0.88 -3.23
C ILE A 71 8.54 -1.91 -2.82
N TYR A 72 8.29 -2.11 -1.53
CA TYR A 72 7.23 -2.99 -1.04
C TYR A 72 5.85 -2.56 -1.54
N ARG A 73 5.55 -1.26 -1.55
CA ARG A 73 4.28 -0.76 -2.12
C ARG A 73 4.16 -1.04 -3.62
N ALA A 74 5.23 -0.86 -4.38
CA ALA A 74 5.23 -1.15 -5.82
C ALA A 74 5.02 -2.65 -6.09
N LEU A 75 5.66 -3.54 -5.32
CA LEU A 75 5.42 -4.98 -5.36
C LEU A 75 3.96 -5.32 -5.05
N ALA A 76 3.40 -4.72 -4.00
CA ALA A 76 1.99 -4.90 -3.66
C ALA A 76 1.07 -4.52 -4.82
N GLU A 77 1.31 -3.38 -5.47
CA GLU A 77 0.52 -2.93 -6.63
C GLU A 77 0.58 -3.92 -7.80
N LEU A 78 1.77 -4.48 -8.10
CA LEU A 78 1.92 -5.49 -9.15
C LEU A 78 1.14 -6.77 -8.82
N TYR A 79 1.16 -7.21 -7.56
CA TYR A 79 0.40 -8.38 -7.13
C TYR A 79 -1.11 -8.14 -7.14
N PHE A 80 -1.59 -6.96 -6.78
CA PHE A 80 -3.02 -6.60 -6.93
C PHE A 80 -3.46 -6.59 -8.39
N LYS A 81 -2.63 -6.09 -9.31
CA LYS A 81 -2.90 -6.17 -10.77
C LYS A 81 -3.03 -7.60 -11.25
N GLN A 82 -2.33 -8.56 -10.62
CA GLN A 82 -2.46 -9.99 -10.89
C GLN A 82 -3.62 -10.66 -10.12
N LYS A 83 -4.43 -9.93 -9.37
CA LYS A 83 -5.50 -10.45 -8.48
C LYS A 83 -4.97 -11.39 -7.38
N LYS A 84 -3.72 -11.26 -7.00
CA LYS A 84 -3.07 -11.99 -5.90
C LYS A 84 -3.10 -11.15 -4.62
N ASP A 85 -4.31 -10.86 -4.15
CA ASP A 85 -4.55 -9.91 -3.05
C ASP A 85 -3.77 -10.26 -1.77
N SER A 86 -3.74 -11.53 -1.37
CA SER A 86 -3.05 -11.94 -0.12
C SER A 86 -1.56 -11.60 -0.13
N ILE A 87 -0.88 -11.81 -1.28
CA ILE A 87 0.53 -11.47 -1.42
C ILE A 87 0.71 -9.95 -1.44
N GLY A 88 -0.16 -9.23 -2.16
CA GLY A 88 -0.15 -7.76 -2.18
C GLY A 88 -0.31 -7.16 -0.78
N LEU A 89 -1.24 -7.70 0.03
CA LEU A 89 -1.44 -7.26 1.43
C LEU A 89 -0.20 -7.50 2.28
N SER A 90 0.46 -8.67 2.17
CA SER A 90 1.68 -8.94 2.94
C SER A 90 2.82 -7.98 2.61
N TYR A 91 2.94 -7.55 1.35
CA TYR A 91 3.91 -6.51 0.98
C TYR A 91 3.55 -5.12 1.51
N LEU A 92 2.26 -4.77 1.63
CA LEU A 92 1.85 -3.53 2.29
C LEU A 92 2.16 -3.55 3.79
N GLU A 93 1.98 -4.69 4.45
CA GLU A 93 2.38 -4.86 5.86
C GLU A 93 3.88 -4.67 6.03
N LYS A 94 4.72 -5.31 5.21
CA LYS A 94 6.17 -5.08 5.20
C LYS A 94 6.54 -3.61 4.97
N SER A 95 5.79 -2.91 4.10
CA SER A 95 5.98 -1.47 3.92
C SER A 95 5.70 -0.68 5.20
N LEU A 96 4.68 -1.08 6.00
CA LEU A 96 4.37 -0.41 7.27
C LEU A 96 5.38 -0.71 8.39
N GLU A 97 6.11 -1.83 8.30
CA GLU A 97 7.14 -2.25 9.24
C GLU A 97 8.51 -1.61 8.94
N SER A 98 8.68 -1.03 7.76
CA SER A 98 9.95 -0.42 7.33
C SER A 98 10.37 0.73 8.25
N VAL A 99 11.61 0.70 8.71
CA VAL A 99 12.19 1.70 9.64
C VAL A 99 12.21 3.10 9.03
N SER A 100 12.41 3.19 7.71
CA SER A 100 12.51 4.46 6.97
C SER A 100 11.17 4.99 6.45
N LEU A 101 10.06 4.41 6.92
CA LEU A 101 8.71 4.75 6.45
C LEU A 101 8.36 6.21 6.74
N ASP A 102 8.14 7.00 5.69
CA ASP A 102 7.66 8.36 5.82
C ASP A 102 6.16 8.44 6.16
N SER A 103 5.77 9.54 6.84
CA SER A 103 4.40 9.73 7.32
C SER A 103 3.35 9.72 6.19
N TYR A 104 3.68 10.25 5.02
CA TYR A 104 2.76 10.28 3.88
C TYR A 104 2.49 8.86 3.37
N THR A 105 3.56 8.09 3.12
CA THR A 105 3.45 6.69 2.68
C THR A 105 2.71 5.84 3.70
N LYS A 106 2.96 6.05 5.00
CA LYS A 106 2.24 5.38 6.08
C LYS A 106 0.74 5.64 6.02
N ILE A 107 0.34 6.89 5.93
CA ILE A 107 -1.07 7.30 5.85
C ILE A 107 -1.74 6.68 4.62
N GLU A 108 -1.13 6.79 3.44
CA GLU A 108 -1.72 6.25 2.21
C GLU A 108 -1.83 4.72 2.23
N THR A 109 -0.86 4.03 2.85
CA THR A 109 -0.91 2.57 3.02
C THR A 109 -2.03 2.16 3.98
N LEU A 110 -2.16 2.82 5.13
CA LEU A 110 -3.23 2.57 6.09
C LEU A 110 -4.62 2.85 5.50
N LYS A 111 -4.78 3.92 4.73
CA LYS A 111 -6.04 4.23 4.01
C LYS A 111 -6.40 3.12 3.03
N PHE A 112 -5.42 2.68 2.23
CA PHE A 112 -5.65 1.59 1.28
C PHE A 112 -6.10 0.31 1.99
N LEU A 113 -5.40 -0.09 3.06
CA LEU A 113 -5.74 -1.29 3.84
C LEU A 113 -7.13 -1.18 4.47
N ALA A 114 -7.47 -0.04 5.07
CA ALA A 114 -8.80 0.19 5.62
C ALA A 114 -9.89 0.04 4.55
N ASP A 115 -9.73 0.68 3.39
CA ASP A 115 -10.71 0.63 2.30
C ASP A 115 -10.76 -0.76 1.63
N HIS A 116 -9.64 -1.47 1.51
CA HIS A 116 -9.59 -2.83 0.98
C HIS A 116 -10.36 -3.81 1.87
N HIS A 117 -10.07 -3.81 3.17
CA HIS A 117 -10.76 -4.69 4.12
C HIS A 117 -12.25 -4.35 4.25
N LEU A 118 -12.60 -3.06 4.18
CA LEU A 118 -14.00 -2.64 4.15
C LEU A 118 -14.76 -3.24 2.95
N LYS A 119 -14.18 -3.17 1.75
CA LYS A 119 -14.77 -3.75 0.52
C LYS A 119 -14.90 -5.27 0.57
N LYS A 120 -14.02 -5.95 1.31
CA LYS A 120 -14.03 -7.41 1.51
C LYS A 120 -14.96 -7.86 2.65
N GLY A 121 -15.62 -6.93 3.36
CA GLY A 121 -16.48 -7.24 4.50
C GLY A 121 -15.73 -7.53 5.81
N ASN A 122 -14.41 -7.34 5.85
CA ASN A 122 -13.59 -7.56 7.05
C ASN A 122 -13.62 -6.31 7.95
N TYR A 123 -14.76 -6.03 8.58
CA TYR A 123 -15.03 -4.75 9.24
C TYR A 123 -14.16 -4.53 10.49
N VAL A 124 -13.87 -5.56 11.28
CA VAL A 124 -12.98 -5.47 12.44
C VAL A 124 -11.59 -5.02 12.03
N VAL A 125 -11.02 -5.65 10.99
CA VAL A 125 -9.68 -5.32 10.48
C VAL A 125 -9.65 -3.92 9.89
N SER A 126 -10.66 -3.56 9.10
CA SER A 126 -10.81 -2.21 8.55
C SER A 126 -10.88 -1.14 9.65
N GLY A 127 -11.66 -1.42 10.71
CA GLY A 127 -11.76 -0.56 11.89
C GLY A 127 -10.41 -0.34 12.57
N GLY A 128 -9.61 -1.40 12.74
CA GLY A 128 -8.26 -1.30 13.29
C GLY A 128 -7.30 -0.40 12.48
N PHE A 129 -7.39 -0.43 11.15
CA PHE A 129 -6.61 0.50 10.31
C PHE A 129 -7.12 1.94 10.40
N LEU A 130 -8.43 2.15 10.55
CA LEU A 130 -9.00 3.48 10.80
C LEU A 130 -8.57 4.03 12.16
N ASP A 131 -8.50 3.20 13.21
CA ASP A 131 -8.00 3.60 14.53
C ASP A 131 -6.52 4.03 14.46
N LYS A 132 -5.68 3.30 13.69
CA LYS A 132 -4.29 3.71 13.42
C LYS A 132 -4.21 5.05 12.68
N LEU A 133 -5.10 5.33 11.72
CA LEU A 133 -5.17 6.63 11.03
C LEU A 133 -5.57 7.74 11.98
N LEU A 134 -6.55 7.50 12.86
CA LEU A 134 -6.99 8.48 13.86
C LEU A 134 -5.89 8.85 14.85
N SER A 135 -4.97 7.93 15.16
CA SER A 135 -3.82 8.21 16.03
C SER A 135 -2.75 9.09 15.37
N ILE A 136 -2.73 9.14 14.04
CA ILE A 136 -1.74 9.91 13.26
C ILE A 136 -2.27 11.30 12.88
N TYR A 137 -3.58 11.38 12.56
CA TYR A 137 -4.17 12.63 12.12
C TYR A 137 -4.32 13.66 13.24
N GLU A 138 -4.13 14.90 12.90
CA GLU A 138 -4.45 16.03 13.78
C GLU A 138 -5.97 16.10 14.02
N LYS A 139 -6.38 16.16 15.29
CA LYS A 139 -7.78 16.02 15.74
C LYS A 139 -8.79 16.96 15.07
N ASN A 140 -8.33 18.16 14.67
CA ASN A 140 -9.17 19.18 14.03
C ASN A 140 -9.16 19.11 12.50
N SER A 141 -8.33 18.23 11.91
CA SER A 141 -8.19 18.13 10.47
C SER A 141 -9.43 17.51 9.81
N THR A 142 -9.65 17.88 8.54
CA THR A 142 -10.71 17.27 7.72
C THR A 142 -10.51 15.76 7.56
N GLN A 143 -9.25 15.32 7.48
CA GLN A 143 -8.88 13.91 7.37
C GLN A 143 -9.29 13.14 8.63
N TYR A 144 -9.02 13.67 9.81
CA TYR A 144 -9.46 13.09 11.07
C TYR A 144 -10.97 12.94 11.13
N LYS A 145 -11.72 14.02 10.85
CA LYS A 145 -13.18 14.02 10.88
C LYS A 145 -13.78 12.97 9.92
N ARG A 146 -13.21 12.83 8.72
CA ARG A 146 -13.64 11.82 7.74
C ARG A 146 -13.34 10.38 8.20
N ALA A 147 -12.14 10.13 8.72
CA ALA A 147 -11.76 8.82 9.24
C ALA A 147 -12.62 8.45 10.47
N LYS A 148 -12.86 9.41 11.38
CA LYS A 148 -13.71 9.22 12.55
C LYS A 148 -15.14 8.83 12.17
N ARG A 149 -15.76 9.57 11.22
CA ARG A 149 -17.10 9.23 10.72
C ARG A 149 -17.15 7.82 10.12
N LYS A 150 -16.16 7.45 9.29
CA LYS A 150 -16.07 6.08 8.74
C LYS A 150 -15.98 5.04 9.86
N ARG A 151 -15.15 5.29 10.88
CA ARG A 151 -14.94 4.38 12.01
C ARG A 151 -16.20 4.22 12.87
N GLU A 152 -16.89 5.33 13.17
CA GLU A 152 -18.14 5.33 13.92
C GLU A 152 -19.25 4.56 13.21
N ASN A 153 -19.39 4.73 11.89
CA ASN A 153 -20.37 3.99 11.08
C ASN A 153 -20.12 2.47 11.08
N LEU A 154 -18.91 2.01 11.42
CA LEU A 154 -18.59 0.59 11.50
C LEU A 154 -18.87 -0.03 12.89
N ASN A 155 -19.17 0.76 13.91
CA ASN A 155 -19.26 0.26 15.29
C ASN A 155 -20.31 -0.84 15.45
N GLU A 156 -21.51 -0.64 14.92
CA GLU A 156 -22.60 -1.65 14.99
C GLU A 156 -22.22 -2.91 14.21
N VAL A 157 -21.73 -2.75 12.98
CA VAL A 157 -21.36 -3.87 12.12
C VAL A 157 -20.20 -4.67 12.75
N ILE A 158 -19.21 -3.99 13.34
CA ILE A 158 -18.09 -4.64 14.06
C ILE A 158 -18.63 -5.41 15.29
N SER A 159 -19.62 -4.87 16.01
CA SER A 159 -20.20 -5.58 17.14
C SER A 159 -20.91 -6.87 16.70
N TYR A 160 -21.66 -6.84 15.61
CA TYR A 160 -22.30 -8.03 15.05
C TYR A 160 -21.29 -9.05 14.52
N GLU A 161 -20.26 -8.59 13.80
CA GLU A 161 -19.18 -9.48 13.31
C GLU A 161 -18.47 -10.20 14.46
N LYS A 162 -18.12 -9.49 15.52
CA LYS A 162 -17.51 -10.09 16.74
C LYS A 162 -18.44 -11.10 17.41
N THR A 163 -19.73 -10.79 17.53
CA THR A 163 -20.71 -11.70 18.10
C THR A 163 -20.82 -12.97 17.27
N ALA A 164 -20.93 -12.84 15.94
CA ALA A 164 -20.98 -13.98 15.03
C ALA A 164 -19.73 -14.86 15.14
N GLN A 165 -18.53 -14.26 15.11
CA GLN A 165 -17.26 -14.99 15.24
C GLN A 165 -17.15 -15.73 16.59
N ASN A 166 -17.58 -15.10 17.68
CA ASN A 166 -17.60 -15.73 19.00
C ASN A 166 -18.58 -16.91 19.04
N THR A 167 -19.78 -16.75 18.48
CA THR A 167 -20.79 -17.80 18.41
C THR A 167 -20.31 -18.99 17.60
N ASP A 168 -19.71 -18.76 16.41
CA ASP A 168 -19.12 -19.80 15.57
C ASP A 168 -17.98 -20.55 16.29
N SER A 169 -17.17 -19.83 17.07
CA SER A 169 -16.09 -20.44 17.88
C SER A 169 -16.65 -21.34 18.98
N ILE A 170 -17.73 -20.90 19.67
CA ILE A 170 -18.40 -21.69 20.70
C ILE A 170 -19.03 -22.95 20.10
N ILE A 171 -19.71 -22.81 18.95
CA ILE A 171 -20.31 -23.97 18.24
C ILE A 171 -19.24 -24.99 17.85
N LYS A 172 -18.11 -24.53 17.30
CA LYS A 172 -16.99 -25.42 16.94
C LYS A 172 -16.43 -26.17 18.15
N LEU A 173 -16.30 -25.51 19.29
CA LEU A 173 -15.84 -26.16 20.54
C LEU A 173 -16.85 -27.15 21.10
N ALA A 174 -18.14 -26.89 20.93
CA ALA A 174 -19.21 -27.78 21.42
C ALA A 174 -19.38 -29.04 20.55
N LEU A 175 -18.81 -29.07 19.34
CA LEU A 175 -18.85 -30.20 18.41
C LEU A 175 -17.59 -31.08 18.46
N LEU A 176 -16.61 -30.74 19.31
CA LEU A 176 -15.41 -31.54 19.60
C LEU A 176 -15.65 -32.48 20.80
#